data_29c5fe74019b9c03cfc2d1c4ab6a8bf7
#
_entry.id   29c5fe74019b9c03cfc2d1c4ab6a8bf7
#
_cell.length_a   1.000
_cell.length_b   1.000
_cell.length_c   1.000
_cell.angle_alpha   90.00
_cell.angle_beta   90.00
_cell.angle_gamma   90.00
#
_symmetry.space_group_name_H-M   'P 1'
#
loop_
_entity.id
_entity.type
_entity.pdbx_description
1 polymer ?
#
loop_
_entity_poly.entity_id
_entity_poly.type
_entity_poly.pdbx_seq_one_letter_code
_entity_poly.pdbx_strand_id
1 'polypeptide(L)'
;YDRQVVYPIPKSLIRFNADNLLAVRVYDNEGEGGIVSGPLMIGYYHNEVLLSQNLSGKWRIKFDFNRRYTDYAYDDSKWDEIFVPATWESQGFNDYDGTASYRKSFVPSFQAGSEDLYLVLGKIDDKDRVYLNGKLIGRTEDMYRTPLGNRFNGDWQIRRAYKIPSGLLKYDEANILVVMVEDLGMNGGIFEGPVGIMTKENYKEYVEEYRFSSSPPFVRPFRID
;
A
#
# COMPACT_ATOMS: atom_id res chain seq x y z
N TYR A 1 13.35 15.16 -16.88
CA TYR A 1 14.76 15.09 -16.45
C TYR A 1 14.94 15.36 -14.95
N ASP A 2 14.17 16.22 -14.29
CA ASP A 2 14.33 16.57 -12.86
C ASP A 2 13.27 15.88 -11.97
N ARG A 3 13.11 14.59 -12.09
CA ARG A 3 12.13 13.87 -11.28
C ARG A 3 12.81 13.23 -10.07
N GLN A 4 12.40 13.63 -8.87
CA GLN A 4 12.77 12.89 -7.67
C GLN A 4 12.13 11.50 -7.72
N VAL A 5 12.94 10.47 -7.53
CA VAL A 5 12.48 9.08 -7.51
C VAL A 5 12.61 8.55 -6.10
N VAL A 6 11.52 7.96 -5.58
CA VAL A 6 11.46 7.34 -4.26
C VAL A 6 10.99 5.91 -4.42
N TYR A 7 11.81 4.96 -3.97
CA TYR A 7 11.48 3.55 -4.01
C TYR A 7 11.13 3.05 -2.60
N PRO A 8 9.95 2.44 -2.39
CA PRO A 8 9.66 1.79 -1.13
C PRO A 8 10.55 0.57 -0.94
N ILE A 9 11.22 0.50 0.21
CA ILE A 9 12.02 -0.66 0.59
C ILE A 9 11.25 -1.41 1.68
N PRO A 10 10.81 -2.65 1.44
CA PRO A 10 10.16 -3.45 2.47
C PRO A 10 11.06 -3.58 3.70
N LYS A 11 10.52 -3.29 4.88
CA LYS A 11 11.28 -3.36 6.14
C LYS A 11 11.94 -4.72 6.37
N SER A 12 11.34 -5.79 5.86
CA SER A 12 11.88 -7.16 5.93
C SER A 12 13.17 -7.37 5.15
N LEU A 13 13.52 -6.47 4.22
CA LEU A 13 14.77 -6.51 3.47
C LEU A 13 15.89 -5.73 4.15
N ILE A 14 15.57 -4.89 5.13
CA ILE A 14 16.55 -4.05 5.83
C ILE A 14 17.12 -4.85 7.01
N ARG A 15 18.44 -4.97 7.04
CA ARG A 15 19.17 -5.51 8.20
C ARG A 15 19.54 -4.35 9.11
N PHE A 16 18.85 -4.24 10.24
CA PHE A 16 19.19 -3.23 11.25
C PHE A 16 20.51 -3.62 11.95
N ASN A 17 21.36 -2.64 12.23
CA ASN A 17 22.69 -2.79 12.83
C ASN A 17 23.65 -3.71 12.04
N ALA A 18 23.49 -3.79 10.73
CA ALA A 18 24.37 -4.53 9.83
C ALA A 18 24.45 -3.84 8.48
N ASP A 19 25.48 -4.20 7.69
CA ASP A 19 25.65 -3.67 6.35
C ASP A 19 24.50 -4.10 5.45
N ASN A 20 23.98 -3.13 4.68
CA ASN A 20 23.01 -3.34 3.63
C ASN A 20 23.65 -2.93 2.29
N LEU A 21 23.48 -3.75 1.26
CA LEU A 21 23.92 -3.44 -0.08
C LEU A 21 22.74 -2.95 -0.90
N LEU A 22 22.83 -1.72 -1.40
CA LEU A 22 21.87 -1.15 -2.34
C LEU A 22 22.50 -1.14 -3.74
N ALA A 23 21.83 -1.79 -4.70
CA ALA A 23 22.19 -1.73 -6.11
C ALA A 23 21.11 -0.97 -6.88
N VAL A 24 21.51 0.03 -7.63
CA VAL A 24 20.60 0.82 -8.48
C VAL A 24 20.99 0.60 -9.94
N ARG A 25 20.03 0.09 -10.72
CA ARG A 25 20.19 -0.01 -12.17
C ARG A 25 19.54 1.22 -12.81
N VAL A 26 20.35 2.00 -13.50
CA VAL A 26 19.87 3.12 -14.30
C VAL A 26 19.87 2.72 -15.75
N TYR A 27 18.79 2.99 -16.46
CA TYR A 27 18.66 2.79 -17.88
C TYR A 27 18.45 4.15 -18.56
N ASP A 28 19.26 4.43 -19.53
CA ASP A 28 19.21 5.65 -20.33
C ASP A 28 19.15 5.29 -21.81
N ASN A 29 18.26 5.91 -22.55
CA ASN A 29 18.11 5.70 -23.99
C ASN A 29 18.87 6.72 -24.80
N GLU A 30 18.98 7.96 -24.35
CA GLU A 30 19.60 9.06 -25.09
C GLU A 30 20.02 10.21 -24.15
N GLY A 31 21.17 10.81 -24.42
CA GLY A 31 21.65 12.00 -23.72
C GLY A 31 22.51 11.73 -22.50
N GLU A 32 22.43 12.58 -21.49
CA GLU A 32 23.16 12.42 -20.22
C GLU A 32 22.31 11.65 -19.22
N GLY A 33 22.73 10.43 -18.88
CA GLY A 33 22.03 9.55 -17.95
C GLY A 33 22.64 9.55 -16.55
N GLY A 34 21.97 8.86 -15.63
CA GLY A 34 22.47 8.63 -14.28
C GLY A 34 21.66 9.26 -13.17
N ILE A 35 22.21 9.20 -11.97
CA ILE A 35 21.66 9.92 -10.79
C ILE A 35 22.31 11.29 -10.78
N VAL A 36 21.60 12.28 -11.29
CA VAL A 36 22.17 13.60 -11.62
C VAL A 36 22.13 14.62 -10.47
N SER A 37 21.18 14.46 -9.53
CA SER A 37 21.06 15.39 -8.39
C SER A 37 20.18 14.82 -7.29
N GLY A 38 20.14 15.47 -6.15
CA GLY A 38 19.23 15.23 -5.04
C GLY A 38 19.88 14.57 -3.83
N PRO A 39 19.16 14.50 -2.71
CA PRO A 39 19.62 13.76 -1.56
C PRO A 39 19.50 12.26 -1.84
N LEU A 40 20.61 11.52 -1.66
CA LEU A 40 20.62 10.07 -1.65
C LEU A 40 20.47 9.62 -0.18
N MET A 41 19.29 9.18 0.19
CA MET A 41 19.01 8.80 1.58
C MET A 41 18.04 7.62 1.65
N ILE A 42 18.11 6.87 2.74
CA ILE A 42 17.04 5.99 3.19
C ILE A 42 16.27 6.73 4.27
N GLY A 43 14.95 6.74 4.17
CA GLY A 43 14.09 7.41 5.13
C GLY A 43 12.80 6.62 5.35
N TYR A 44 11.90 7.14 6.15
CA TYR A 44 10.57 6.58 6.35
C TYR A 44 9.51 7.64 6.11
N TYR A 45 8.34 7.21 5.66
CA TYR A 45 7.19 8.09 5.56
C TYR A 45 6.63 8.34 6.97
N HIS A 46 6.44 9.60 7.33
CA HIS A 46 5.93 9.95 8.67
C HIS A 46 4.59 9.27 8.96
N ASN A 47 3.72 9.17 7.98
CA ASN A 47 2.42 8.53 8.11
C ASN A 47 2.46 7.02 8.37
N GLU A 48 3.60 6.34 8.15
CA GLU A 48 3.76 4.94 8.57
C GLU A 48 3.85 4.79 10.09
N VAL A 49 4.28 5.83 10.80
CA VAL A 49 4.31 5.85 12.27
C VAL A 49 2.90 5.82 12.87
N LEU A 50 1.90 6.27 12.10
CA LEU A 50 0.50 6.26 12.50
C LEU A 50 -0.16 4.86 12.43
N LEU A 51 0.54 3.87 11.84
CA LEU A 51 0.01 2.52 11.70
C LEU A 51 0.10 1.73 13.02
N SER A 52 -1.05 1.26 13.53
CA SER A 52 -1.11 0.25 14.59
C SER A 52 -0.64 -1.11 14.09
N GLN A 53 -0.85 -1.38 12.81
CA GLN A 53 -0.38 -2.57 12.11
C GLN A 53 0.13 -2.18 10.73
N ASN A 54 1.42 -2.39 10.47
CA ASN A 54 1.96 -2.28 9.12
C ASN A 54 1.67 -3.58 8.35
N LEU A 55 1.07 -3.46 7.17
CA LEU A 55 0.76 -4.57 6.27
C LEU A 55 1.57 -4.50 4.96
N SER A 56 2.48 -3.54 4.80
CA SER A 56 3.38 -3.48 3.65
C SER A 56 4.30 -4.71 3.58
N GLY A 57 4.99 -4.89 2.46
CA GLY A 57 5.88 -6.02 2.21
C GLY A 57 5.27 -7.07 1.29
N LYS A 58 5.59 -8.35 1.48
CA LYS A 58 5.15 -9.43 0.60
C LYS A 58 3.67 -9.76 0.75
N TRP A 59 2.99 -9.85 -0.39
CA TRP A 59 1.62 -10.32 -0.55
C TRP A 59 1.58 -11.44 -1.57
N ARG A 60 0.48 -12.19 -1.63
CA ARG A 60 0.16 -13.09 -2.75
C ARG A 60 -0.63 -12.33 -3.80
N ILE A 61 -0.37 -12.60 -5.10
CA ILE A 61 -1.07 -11.97 -6.21
C ILE A 61 -1.51 -13.02 -7.23
N LYS A 62 -2.67 -12.78 -7.84
CA LYS A 62 -3.16 -13.50 -9.00
C LYS A 62 -3.89 -12.55 -9.94
N PHE A 63 -3.59 -12.64 -11.22
CA PHE A 63 -4.12 -11.75 -12.26
C PHE A 63 -5.49 -12.21 -12.77
N ASP A 64 -6.43 -12.35 -11.86
CA ASP A 64 -7.85 -12.55 -12.07
C ASP A 64 -8.61 -12.22 -10.77
N PHE A 65 -9.94 -12.33 -10.78
CA PHE A 65 -10.75 -12.27 -9.58
C PHE A 65 -11.77 -13.40 -9.54
N ASN A 66 -11.80 -14.08 -8.40
CA ASN A 66 -12.85 -15.03 -8.04
C ASN A 66 -13.28 -14.78 -6.60
N ARG A 67 -14.58 -14.75 -6.34
CA ARG A 67 -15.13 -14.54 -5.00
C ARG A 67 -14.58 -15.53 -3.95
N ARG A 68 -14.23 -16.75 -4.36
CA ARG A 68 -13.62 -17.76 -3.47
C ARG A 68 -12.26 -17.33 -2.91
N TYR A 69 -11.58 -16.39 -3.52
CA TYR A 69 -10.30 -15.89 -3.01
C TYR A 69 -10.43 -15.17 -1.67
N THR A 70 -11.65 -14.76 -1.32
CA THR A 70 -11.96 -14.14 -0.03
C THR A 70 -12.24 -15.16 1.09
N ASP A 71 -12.32 -16.44 0.77
CA ASP A 71 -12.57 -17.48 1.74
C ASP A 71 -11.34 -17.72 2.61
N TYR A 72 -11.52 -17.90 3.90
CA TYR A 72 -10.44 -18.13 4.86
C TYR A 72 -9.61 -19.36 4.50
N ALA A 73 -10.27 -20.46 4.12
CA ALA A 73 -9.63 -21.74 3.81
C ALA A 73 -9.10 -21.85 2.37
N TYR A 74 -9.17 -20.76 1.58
CA TYR A 74 -8.66 -20.79 0.22
C TYR A 74 -7.14 -20.96 0.21
N ASP A 75 -6.64 -21.93 -0.55
CA ASP A 75 -5.22 -22.20 -0.72
C ASP A 75 -4.63 -21.27 -1.81
N ASP A 76 -3.81 -20.30 -1.37
CA ASP A 76 -3.09 -19.36 -2.22
C ASP A 76 -1.60 -19.72 -2.39
N SER A 77 -1.18 -20.91 -2.00
CA SER A 77 0.22 -21.34 -2.04
C SER A 77 0.85 -21.31 -3.44
N LYS A 78 0.01 -21.44 -4.48
CA LYS A 78 0.42 -21.39 -5.89
C LYS A 78 0.34 -20.01 -6.53
N TRP A 79 -0.01 -18.98 -5.76
CA TRP A 79 -0.02 -17.60 -6.25
C TRP A 79 1.39 -17.03 -6.29
N ASP A 80 1.62 -16.09 -7.19
CA ASP A 80 2.86 -15.34 -7.23
C ASP A 80 3.03 -14.46 -6.00
N GLU A 81 4.25 -14.05 -5.72
CA GLU A 81 4.56 -13.07 -4.67
C GLU A 81 4.75 -11.69 -5.29
N ILE A 82 4.23 -10.68 -4.62
CA ILE A 82 4.40 -9.28 -4.98
C ILE A 82 4.68 -8.44 -3.73
N PHE A 83 5.47 -7.37 -3.88
CA PHE A 83 5.68 -6.39 -2.82
C PHE A 83 4.63 -5.27 -2.89
N VAL A 84 4.13 -4.87 -1.73
CA VAL A 84 3.17 -3.78 -1.55
C VAL A 84 3.75 -2.78 -0.53
N PRO A 85 3.77 -1.47 -0.83
CA PRO A 85 3.31 -0.83 -2.06
C PRO A 85 4.36 -0.86 -3.17
N ALA A 86 3.95 -1.14 -4.39
CA ALA A 86 4.72 -0.97 -5.63
C ALA A 86 3.81 -1.22 -6.84
N THR A 87 4.18 -0.73 -8.03
CA THR A 87 3.45 -1.03 -9.27
C THR A 87 3.76 -2.46 -9.75
N TRP A 88 2.88 -3.01 -10.57
CA TRP A 88 3.08 -4.31 -11.20
C TRP A 88 4.32 -4.33 -12.10
N GLU A 89 4.48 -3.29 -12.90
CA GLU A 89 5.56 -3.14 -13.89
C GLU A 89 6.93 -3.10 -13.23
N SER A 90 7.05 -2.46 -12.07
CA SER A 90 8.30 -2.41 -11.31
C SER A 90 8.75 -3.78 -10.77
N GLN A 91 7.87 -4.77 -10.83
CA GLN A 91 8.09 -6.12 -10.32
C GLN A 91 8.04 -7.21 -11.41
N GLY A 92 8.04 -6.78 -12.68
CA GLY A 92 8.14 -7.68 -13.83
C GLY A 92 6.81 -8.14 -14.41
N PHE A 93 5.68 -7.62 -13.92
CA PHE A 93 4.35 -7.88 -14.51
C PHE A 93 4.02 -6.76 -15.51
N ASN A 94 4.78 -6.72 -16.60
CA ASN A 94 4.65 -5.68 -17.62
C ASN A 94 3.42 -5.90 -18.51
N ASP A 95 2.88 -4.81 -19.04
CA ASP A 95 1.85 -4.80 -20.08
C ASP A 95 0.57 -5.59 -19.71
N TYR A 96 0.24 -5.64 -18.42
CA TYR A 96 -1.00 -6.23 -17.96
C TYR A 96 -2.00 -5.15 -17.54
N ASP A 97 -3.07 -5.02 -18.32
CA ASP A 97 -4.25 -4.26 -17.97
C ASP A 97 -5.37 -5.23 -17.58
N GLY A 98 -6.10 -4.95 -16.50
CA GLY A 98 -7.20 -5.80 -16.07
C GLY A 98 -7.31 -5.96 -14.55
N THR A 99 -7.81 -7.11 -14.12
CA THR A 99 -8.10 -7.36 -12.71
C THR A 99 -7.06 -8.27 -12.08
N ALA A 100 -6.52 -7.84 -10.94
CA ALA A 100 -5.70 -8.67 -10.07
C ALA A 100 -6.27 -8.78 -8.66
N SER A 101 -6.04 -9.91 -8.02
CA SER A 101 -6.37 -10.15 -6.62
C SER A 101 -5.12 -10.22 -5.77
N TYR A 102 -5.02 -9.33 -4.82
CA TYR A 102 -4.01 -9.39 -3.76
C TYR A 102 -4.57 -10.12 -2.55
N ARG A 103 -3.75 -10.91 -1.88
CA ARG A 103 -4.14 -11.63 -0.68
C ARG A 103 -3.05 -11.57 0.37
N LYS A 104 -3.45 -11.24 1.61
CA LYS A 104 -2.57 -11.14 2.78
C LYS A 104 -3.20 -11.83 3.97
N SER A 105 -2.45 -12.75 4.58
CA SER A 105 -2.77 -13.28 5.90
C SER A 105 -1.98 -12.52 6.95
N PHE A 106 -2.61 -12.12 8.06
CA PHE A 106 -1.95 -11.45 9.16
C PHE A 106 -2.67 -11.70 10.49
N VAL A 107 -1.91 -11.69 11.57
CA VAL A 107 -2.44 -11.64 12.95
C VAL A 107 -2.15 -10.22 13.46
N PRO A 108 -3.13 -9.52 14.05
CA PRO A 108 -2.89 -8.19 14.60
C PRO A 108 -1.79 -8.21 15.67
N SER A 109 -0.87 -7.25 15.59
CA SER A 109 0.21 -7.07 16.59
C SER A 109 -0.17 -6.13 17.74
N PHE A 110 -1.44 -5.70 17.77
CA PHE A 110 -2.01 -4.83 18.78
C PHE A 110 -3.27 -5.46 19.39
N GLN A 111 -3.65 -4.99 20.58
CA GLN A 111 -4.81 -5.54 21.31
C GLN A 111 -6.11 -4.87 20.89
N ALA A 112 -7.22 -5.59 21.10
CA ALA A 112 -8.54 -5.04 20.91
C ALA A 112 -8.78 -3.82 21.80
N GLY A 113 -9.17 -2.71 21.19
CA GLY A 113 -9.65 -1.51 21.85
C GLY A 113 -11.13 -1.29 21.55
N SER A 114 -11.73 -0.30 22.20
CA SER A 114 -13.11 0.12 21.93
C SER A 114 -13.23 1.09 20.75
N GLU A 115 -12.11 1.46 20.14
CA GLU A 115 -12.04 2.47 19.11
C GLU A 115 -12.29 1.91 17.69
N ASP A 116 -12.79 2.79 16.82
CA ASP A 116 -12.91 2.49 15.41
C ASP A 116 -11.53 2.30 14.76
N LEU A 117 -11.43 1.32 13.88
CA LEU A 117 -10.22 1.04 13.11
C LEU A 117 -10.44 1.30 11.62
N TYR A 118 -9.40 1.74 10.95
CA TYR A 118 -9.38 2.01 9.51
C TYR A 118 -8.26 1.21 8.85
N LEU A 119 -8.61 0.47 7.81
CA LEU A 119 -7.64 -0.10 6.88
C LEU A 119 -7.26 0.97 5.88
N VAL A 120 -5.99 1.33 5.82
CA VAL A 120 -5.44 2.25 4.82
C VAL A 120 -4.62 1.47 3.81
N LEU A 121 -4.78 1.78 2.52
CA LEU A 121 -4.13 1.10 1.40
C LEU A 121 -3.40 2.07 0.47
N GLY A 122 -3.18 3.31 0.95
CA GLY A 122 -2.51 4.33 0.16
C GLY A 122 -3.19 4.61 -1.17
N LYS A 123 -2.44 4.63 -2.27
CA LYS A 123 -2.98 4.80 -3.62
C LYS A 123 -2.98 3.49 -4.40
N ILE A 124 -4.04 3.29 -5.15
CA ILE A 124 -4.28 2.13 -6.01
C ILE A 124 -4.65 2.63 -7.40
N ASP A 125 -4.06 2.04 -8.41
CA ASP A 125 -4.33 2.32 -9.81
C ASP A 125 -5.17 1.18 -10.41
N ASP A 126 -6.40 1.39 -10.90
CA ASP A 126 -7.31 2.57 -10.79
C ASP A 126 -8.34 2.36 -9.68
N LYS A 127 -9.05 1.20 -9.69
CA LYS A 127 -10.17 0.89 -8.80
C LYS A 127 -9.88 -0.30 -7.91
N ASP A 128 -10.60 -0.36 -6.80
CA ASP A 128 -10.47 -1.48 -5.88
C ASP A 128 -11.79 -1.91 -5.23
N ARG A 129 -11.78 -3.16 -4.76
CA ARG A 129 -12.74 -3.71 -3.80
C ARG A 129 -11.98 -4.46 -2.72
N VAL A 130 -12.29 -4.16 -1.48
CA VAL A 130 -11.55 -4.67 -0.32
C VAL A 130 -12.42 -5.59 0.52
N TYR A 131 -11.91 -6.77 0.79
CA TYR A 131 -12.57 -7.78 1.60
C TYR A 131 -11.70 -8.14 2.80
N LEU A 132 -12.30 -8.14 3.97
CA LEU A 132 -11.66 -8.62 5.20
C LEU A 132 -12.49 -9.80 5.73
N ASN A 133 -11.85 -10.95 5.94
CA ASN A 133 -12.48 -12.17 6.41
C ASN A 133 -13.76 -12.53 5.62
N GLY A 134 -13.69 -12.43 4.29
CA GLY A 134 -14.81 -12.73 3.40
C GLY A 134 -15.86 -11.63 3.24
N LYS A 135 -15.85 -10.58 4.04
CA LYS A 135 -16.80 -9.47 4.00
C LYS A 135 -16.23 -8.28 3.22
N LEU A 136 -17.00 -7.75 2.26
CA LEU A 136 -16.68 -6.48 1.60
C LEU A 136 -16.71 -5.35 2.64
N ILE A 137 -15.63 -4.61 2.77
CA ILE A 137 -15.51 -3.48 3.70
C ILE A 137 -15.39 -2.13 3.00
N GLY A 138 -15.09 -2.11 1.71
CA GLY A 138 -15.01 -0.87 0.94
C GLY A 138 -14.64 -1.08 -0.52
N ARG A 139 -14.78 -0.02 -1.30
CA ARG A 139 -14.45 0.10 -2.72
C ARG A 139 -14.14 1.55 -3.07
N THR A 140 -13.49 1.79 -4.20
CA THR A 140 -13.09 3.12 -4.66
C THR A 140 -14.21 4.14 -4.59
N GLU A 141 -15.43 3.78 -5.03
CA GLU A 141 -16.57 4.70 -5.07
C GLU A 141 -16.99 5.21 -3.68
N ASP A 142 -16.73 4.45 -2.63
CA ASP A 142 -17.01 4.87 -1.25
C ASP A 142 -16.09 6.04 -0.82
N MET A 143 -14.93 6.19 -1.48
CA MET A 143 -13.98 7.26 -1.19
C MET A 143 -14.36 8.62 -1.79
N TYR A 144 -15.15 8.67 -2.86
CA TYR A 144 -15.49 9.92 -3.58
C TYR A 144 -16.11 11.02 -2.72
N ARG A 145 -16.75 10.63 -1.60
CA ARG A 145 -17.39 11.56 -0.66
C ARG A 145 -16.58 11.80 0.61
N THR A 146 -15.36 11.25 0.67
CA THR A 146 -14.47 11.42 1.82
C THR A 146 -13.48 12.56 1.59
N PRO A 147 -12.84 13.08 2.65
CA PRO A 147 -11.78 14.08 2.50
C PRO A 147 -10.57 13.60 1.70
N LEU A 148 -10.38 12.29 1.56
CA LEU A 148 -9.26 11.70 0.81
C LEU A 148 -9.55 11.59 -0.69
N GLY A 149 -10.83 11.60 -1.11
CA GLY A 149 -11.23 11.36 -2.50
C GLY A 149 -11.77 12.56 -3.26
N ASN A 150 -12.38 13.53 -2.59
CA ASN A 150 -13.19 14.57 -3.23
C ASN A 150 -12.42 15.67 -3.98
N ARG A 151 -11.09 15.59 -4.10
CA ARG A 151 -10.22 16.61 -4.70
C ARG A 151 -9.54 16.19 -5.99
N PHE A 152 -9.73 14.96 -6.44
CA PHE A 152 -8.93 14.36 -7.50
C PHE A 152 -9.76 14.09 -8.76
N ASN A 153 -9.10 14.19 -9.92
CA ASN A 153 -9.70 13.95 -11.23
C ASN A 153 -9.43 12.53 -11.77
N GLY A 154 -8.94 11.63 -10.95
CA GLY A 154 -8.64 10.24 -11.34
C GLY A 154 -8.61 9.33 -10.13
N ASP A 155 -9.12 8.13 -10.30
CA ASP A 155 -9.22 7.13 -9.23
C ASP A 155 -7.84 6.75 -8.65
N TRP A 156 -6.82 6.71 -9.49
CA TRP A 156 -5.43 6.43 -9.09
C TRP A 156 -4.82 7.45 -8.11
N GLN A 157 -5.36 8.67 -8.05
CA GLN A 157 -4.90 9.70 -7.11
C GLN A 157 -5.52 9.58 -5.72
N ILE A 158 -6.64 8.87 -5.62
CA ILE A 158 -7.41 8.75 -4.39
C ILE A 158 -6.66 7.86 -3.38
N ARG A 159 -6.57 8.32 -2.14
CA ARG A 159 -6.06 7.50 -1.05
C ARG A 159 -7.16 6.65 -0.44
N ARG A 160 -6.92 5.37 -0.33
CA ARG A 160 -7.87 4.39 0.18
C ARG A 160 -7.78 4.28 1.69
N ALA A 161 -8.92 4.46 2.36
CA ALA A 161 -9.06 4.22 3.79
C ALA A 161 -10.48 3.76 4.10
N TYR A 162 -10.62 2.54 4.55
CA TYR A 162 -11.91 1.89 4.78
C TYR A 162 -12.10 1.58 6.25
N LYS A 163 -13.26 2.00 6.81
CA LYS A 163 -13.58 1.65 8.19
C LYS A 163 -13.76 0.14 8.33
N ILE A 164 -13.04 -0.46 9.27
CA ILE A 164 -13.21 -1.88 9.60
C ILE A 164 -14.48 -2.02 10.46
N PRO A 165 -15.47 -2.81 10.03
CA PRO A 165 -16.66 -3.07 10.84
C PRO A 165 -16.28 -3.66 12.21
N SER A 166 -16.96 -3.20 13.26
CA SER A 166 -16.75 -3.73 14.61
C SER A 166 -16.93 -5.24 14.66
N GLY A 167 -16.05 -5.94 15.36
CA GLY A 167 -16.08 -7.39 15.54
C GLY A 167 -15.66 -8.20 14.30
N LEU A 168 -15.26 -7.55 13.21
CA LEU A 168 -14.79 -8.26 12.01
C LEU A 168 -13.33 -8.68 12.11
N LEU A 169 -12.49 -7.87 12.76
CA LEU A 169 -11.08 -8.17 12.98
C LEU A 169 -10.94 -9.18 14.13
N LYS A 170 -10.20 -10.25 13.90
CA LYS A 170 -9.86 -11.27 14.87
C LYS A 170 -8.46 -10.99 15.43
N TYR A 171 -8.32 -10.92 16.74
CA TYR A 171 -7.06 -10.50 17.37
C TYR A 171 -6.09 -11.64 17.64
N ASP A 172 -6.59 -12.83 17.93
CA ASP A 172 -5.78 -14.01 18.28
C ASP A 172 -5.68 -15.03 17.14
N GLU A 173 -6.24 -14.70 15.98
CA GLU A 173 -6.25 -15.57 14.81
C GLU A 173 -5.79 -14.82 13.56
N ALA A 174 -5.44 -15.58 12.53
CA ALA A 174 -5.14 -15.00 11.23
C ALA A 174 -6.40 -14.34 10.64
N ASN A 175 -6.20 -13.16 10.08
CA ASN A 175 -7.19 -12.46 9.25
C ASN A 175 -6.77 -12.58 7.79
N ILE A 176 -7.76 -12.66 6.91
CA ILE A 176 -7.54 -12.70 5.48
C ILE A 176 -8.02 -11.39 4.88
N LEU A 177 -7.08 -10.63 4.34
CA LEU A 177 -7.33 -9.42 3.59
C LEU A 177 -7.18 -9.73 2.10
N VAL A 178 -8.20 -9.40 1.31
CA VAL A 178 -8.18 -9.51 -0.16
C VAL A 178 -8.50 -8.15 -0.74
N VAL A 179 -7.62 -7.69 -1.63
CA VAL A 179 -7.84 -6.46 -2.40
C VAL A 179 -7.91 -6.87 -3.87
N MET A 180 -9.08 -6.67 -4.47
CA MET A 180 -9.22 -6.74 -5.91
C MET A 180 -8.87 -5.37 -6.48
N VAL A 181 -7.93 -5.33 -7.38
CA VAL A 181 -7.52 -4.13 -8.12
C VAL A 181 -7.94 -4.29 -9.57
N GLU A 182 -8.54 -3.25 -10.13
CA GLU A 182 -8.88 -3.14 -11.54
C GLU A 182 -8.09 -1.99 -12.13
N ASP A 183 -7.17 -2.31 -13.00
CA ASP A 183 -6.37 -1.38 -13.77
C ASP A 183 -6.96 -1.24 -15.18
N LEU A 184 -7.13 0.00 -15.62
CA LEU A 184 -7.72 0.37 -16.91
C LEU A 184 -6.66 0.79 -17.94
N GLY A 185 -5.39 0.75 -17.55
CA GLY A 185 -4.25 1.00 -18.45
C GLY A 185 -3.09 1.74 -17.80
N MET A 186 -1.94 1.60 -18.38
CA MET A 186 -0.63 2.15 -18.00
C MET A 186 0.04 1.36 -16.87
N ASN A 187 -0.08 1.82 -15.61
CA ASN A 187 0.59 1.17 -14.46
C ASN A 187 -0.47 0.68 -13.49
N GLY A 188 -0.38 -0.56 -13.05
CA GLY A 188 -1.33 -1.12 -12.12
C GLY A 188 -0.78 -1.34 -10.71
N GLY A 189 -1.70 -1.55 -9.75
CA GLY A 189 -1.36 -2.04 -8.43
C GLY A 189 -1.59 -1.09 -7.25
N ILE A 190 -1.23 -1.58 -6.06
CA ILE A 190 -1.18 -0.78 -4.81
C ILE A 190 0.21 -0.15 -4.77
N PHE A 191 0.34 1.08 -5.27
CA PHE A 191 1.66 1.62 -5.63
C PHE A 191 2.24 2.64 -4.65
N GLU A 192 1.43 3.25 -3.79
CA GLU A 192 1.90 4.22 -2.78
C GLU A 192 1.27 3.92 -1.42
N GLY A 193 2.07 3.95 -0.34
CA GLY A 193 1.60 3.75 1.02
C GLY A 193 0.99 5.01 1.68
N PRO A 194 0.68 4.90 2.98
CA PRO A 194 0.90 3.76 3.87
C PRO A 194 -0.09 2.62 3.62
N VAL A 195 0.32 1.39 4.00
CA VAL A 195 -0.52 0.19 3.90
C VAL A 195 -0.59 -0.49 5.26
N GLY A 196 -1.78 -0.47 5.87
CA GLY A 196 -1.92 -1.02 7.22
C GLY A 196 -3.21 -0.65 7.93
N ILE A 197 -3.23 -0.80 9.24
CA ILE A 197 -4.39 -0.47 10.08
C ILE A 197 -4.02 0.72 10.97
N MET A 198 -4.92 1.68 11.06
CA MET A 198 -4.84 2.84 11.94
C MET A 198 -6.02 2.88 12.91
N THR A 199 -5.81 3.44 14.09
CA THR A 199 -6.89 3.88 14.96
C THR A 199 -7.64 5.06 14.32
N LYS A 200 -8.85 5.34 14.80
CA LYS A 200 -9.63 6.51 14.35
C LYS A 200 -8.88 7.83 14.59
N GLU A 201 -8.11 7.91 15.65
CA GLU A 201 -7.36 9.09 16.02
C GLU A 201 -6.22 9.34 15.04
N ASN A 202 -5.41 8.32 14.80
CA ASN A 202 -4.32 8.34 13.81
C ASN A 202 -4.86 8.56 12.38
N TYR A 203 -6.02 7.98 12.04
CA TYR A 203 -6.68 8.23 10.76
C TYR A 203 -7.08 9.70 10.58
N LYS A 204 -7.56 10.39 11.63
CA LYS A 204 -7.84 11.82 11.55
C LYS A 204 -6.59 12.63 11.28
N GLU A 205 -5.49 12.34 11.98
CA GLU A 205 -4.21 12.99 11.76
C GLU A 205 -3.72 12.76 10.32
N TYR A 206 -3.78 11.53 9.84
CA TYR A 206 -3.48 11.17 8.46
C TYR A 206 -4.28 11.99 7.44
N VAL A 207 -5.59 12.16 7.66
CA VAL A 207 -6.45 12.97 6.78
C VAL A 207 -6.08 14.44 6.83
N GLU A 208 -5.76 14.99 7.99
CA GLU A 208 -5.37 16.38 8.15
C GLU A 208 -4.05 16.68 7.44
N GLU A 209 -3.05 15.83 7.57
CA GLU A 209 -1.78 15.97 6.81
C GLU A 209 -2.02 16.09 5.30
N TYR A 210 -2.95 15.30 4.75
CA TYR A 210 -3.28 15.36 3.31
C TYR A 210 -4.15 16.55 2.91
N ARG A 211 -4.91 17.12 3.81
CA ARG A 211 -5.69 18.33 3.54
C ARG A 211 -4.82 19.56 3.33
N PHE A 212 -3.70 19.63 4.03
CA PHE A 212 -2.82 20.80 4.05
C PHE A 212 -1.56 20.62 3.22
N SER A 213 -1.24 19.41 2.78
CA SER A 213 -0.06 19.12 1.97
C SER A 213 -0.36 19.28 0.48
N SER A 214 0.17 20.33 -0.12
CA SER A 214 0.30 20.47 -1.58
C SER A 214 1.56 19.76 -2.13
N SER A 215 2.33 19.11 -1.26
CA SER A 215 3.59 18.43 -1.57
C SER A 215 3.48 16.93 -1.33
N PRO A 216 4.28 16.10 -2.03
CA PRO A 216 4.36 14.68 -1.73
C PRO A 216 4.77 14.45 -0.27
N PRO A 217 4.40 13.29 0.33
CA PRO A 217 4.68 13.00 1.72
C PRO A 217 6.16 13.20 2.02
N PHE A 218 6.45 13.91 3.10
CA PHE A 218 7.81 14.24 3.50
C PHE A 218 8.51 12.96 4.00
N VAL A 219 9.56 12.55 3.29
CA VAL A 219 10.41 11.44 3.72
C VAL A 219 11.35 11.96 4.80
N ARG A 220 11.25 11.44 6.02
CA ARG A 220 12.18 11.76 7.09
C ARG A 220 13.40 10.87 7.01
N PRO A 221 14.62 11.43 6.96
CA PRO A 221 15.83 10.63 7.02
C PRO A 221 15.95 9.92 8.37
N PHE A 222 16.46 8.70 8.37
CA PHE A 222 16.90 8.06 9.62
C PHE A 222 18.05 8.89 10.19
N ARG A 223 17.93 9.34 11.44
CA ARG A 223 19.08 9.77 12.23
C ARG A 223 19.73 8.50 12.79
N ILE A 224 20.96 8.30 12.47
CA ILE A 224 21.84 7.35 13.15
C ILE A 224 22.46 8.19 14.28
N ASP A 225 21.94 8.03 15.50
CA ASP A 225 22.55 8.56 16.71
C ASP A 225 23.66 7.60 17.15
#